data_c73d16432cefd84c99140e9a6a30ef41
#
_entry.id   c73d16432cefd84c99140e9a6a30ef41
#
_cell.length_a   1.000
_cell.length_b   1.000
_cell.length_c   1.000
_cell.angle_alpha   90.00
_cell.angle_beta   90.00
_cell.angle_gamma   90.00
#
_symmetry.space_group_name_H-M   'P 1'
#
loop_
_entity.id
_entity.type
_entity.pdbx_description
1 polymer ?
#
loop_
_entity_poly.entity_id
_entity_poly.type
_entity_poly.pdbx_seq_one_letter_code
_entity_poly.pdbx_strand_id
1 'polypeptide(L)'
;VYAVLSHNHPSGSALPSPQDLHITSRVFDALKEIEVLLIDHIIIAGRDFTSLKESGIMAHLFSDERQPRVSLRAADSVREGKERTNTK
;
A
#
# COMPACT_ATOMS: atom_id res chain seq x y z
N VAL A 1 -9.48 -12.47 -3.39
CA VAL A 1 -8.03 -12.31 -3.55
C VAL A 1 -7.63 -10.90 -3.19
N TYR A 2 -6.55 -10.78 -2.45
CA TYR A 2 -6.08 -9.48 -1.96
C TYR A 2 -4.66 -9.25 -2.43
N ALA A 3 -4.28 -7.99 -2.52
CA ALA A 3 -2.93 -7.61 -2.92
C ALA A 3 -2.46 -6.43 -2.09
N VAL A 4 -1.17 -6.33 -1.93
CA VAL A 4 -0.52 -5.19 -1.29
C VAL A 4 0.52 -4.68 -2.27
N LEU A 5 0.54 -3.37 -2.44
CA LEU A 5 1.53 -2.72 -3.29
C LEU A 5 2.60 -2.13 -2.39
N SER A 6 3.84 -2.24 -2.77
CA SER A 6 4.88 -1.57 -2.02
C SER A 6 5.95 -1.06 -2.96
N HIS A 7 6.63 0.00 -2.54
CA HIS A 7 7.78 0.46 -3.30
C HIS A 7 8.70 1.29 -2.41
N ASN A 8 9.94 1.40 -2.85
CA ASN A 8 10.98 2.10 -2.13
C ASN A 8 11.11 3.52 -2.59
N HIS A 9 11.36 4.42 -1.63
CA HIS A 9 11.73 5.80 -1.93
C HIS A 9 13.21 5.97 -1.66
N PRO A 10 14.02 6.09 -2.70
CA PRO A 10 15.47 6.24 -2.49
C PRO A 10 15.84 7.51 -1.76
N SER A 11 14.94 8.48 -1.74
CA SER A 11 15.22 9.75 -1.08
C SER A 11 15.35 9.63 0.43
N GLY A 12 14.89 8.53 1.01
CA GLY A 12 14.93 8.36 2.44
C GLY A 12 13.70 8.88 3.16
N SER A 13 12.73 9.40 2.44
CA SER A 13 11.49 9.87 3.03
C SER A 13 10.35 8.92 2.68
N ALA A 14 9.65 8.42 3.68
CA ALA A 14 8.51 7.53 3.46
C ALA A 14 7.22 8.28 3.22
N LEU A 15 7.28 9.58 3.02
CA LEU A 15 6.07 10.35 2.70
C LEU A 15 5.63 10.04 1.28
N PRO A 16 4.35 9.79 1.07
CA PRO A 16 3.87 9.56 -0.27
C PRO A 16 3.88 10.85 -1.08
N SER A 17 4.23 10.72 -2.35
CA SER A 17 4.16 11.85 -3.27
C SER A 17 2.79 11.86 -3.93
N PRO A 18 2.40 12.98 -4.54
CA PRO A 18 1.15 12.98 -5.30
C PRO A 18 1.11 11.92 -6.38
N GLN A 19 2.25 11.62 -6.99
CA GLN A 19 2.30 10.58 -8.00
C GLN A 19 2.05 9.22 -7.39
N ASP A 20 2.54 8.98 -6.18
CA ASP A 20 2.27 7.72 -5.48
C ASP A 20 0.78 7.53 -5.28
N LEU A 21 0.08 8.59 -4.89
CA LEU A 21 -1.34 8.50 -4.64
C LEU A 21 -2.10 8.25 -5.93
N HIS A 22 -1.66 8.90 -7.00
CA HIS A 22 -2.29 8.71 -8.29
C HIS A 22 -2.15 7.27 -8.76
N ILE A 23 -0.94 6.73 -8.64
CA ILE A 23 -0.69 5.35 -9.06
C ILE A 23 -1.48 4.37 -8.21
N THR A 24 -1.55 4.64 -6.90
CA THR A 24 -2.32 3.79 -6.01
C THR A 24 -3.77 3.68 -6.45
N SER A 25 -4.35 4.82 -6.80
CA SER A 25 -5.73 4.84 -7.24
C SER A 25 -5.91 4.04 -8.53
N ARG A 26 -4.99 4.19 -9.47
CA ARG A 26 -5.09 3.49 -10.73
C ARG A 26 -4.89 1.99 -10.57
N VAL A 27 -3.95 1.60 -9.72
CA VAL A 27 -3.73 0.19 -9.46
C VAL A 27 -4.93 -0.41 -8.74
N PHE A 28 -5.50 0.33 -7.80
CA PHE A 28 -6.69 -0.12 -7.10
C PHE A 28 -7.81 -0.45 -8.09
N ASP A 29 -8.05 0.47 -9.02
CA ASP A 29 -9.12 0.28 -10.00
C ASP A 29 -8.81 -0.87 -10.95
N ALA A 30 -7.57 -0.96 -11.41
CA ALA A 30 -7.20 -1.99 -12.36
C ALA A 30 -7.32 -3.39 -11.74
N LEU A 31 -6.89 -3.52 -10.50
CA LEU A 31 -6.97 -4.81 -9.82
C LEU A 31 -8.42 -5.19 -9.55
N LYS A 32 -9.25 -4.20 -9.26
CA LYS A 32 -10.64 -4.46 -9.00
C LYS A 32 -11.33 -5.05 -10.23
N GLU A 33 -10.89 -4.68 -11.43
CA GLU A 33 -11.46 -5.22 -12.65
C GLU A 33 -11.25 -6.72 -12.76
N ILE A 34 -10.22 -7.25 -12.15
CA ILE A 34 -9.96 -8.68 -12.17
C ILE A 34 -10.25 -9.30 -10.81
N GLU A 35 -11.07 -8.61 -10.01
CA GLU A 35 -11.54 -9.12 -8.73
C GLU A 35 -10.43 -9.33 -7.72
N VAL A 36 -9.42 -8.48 -7.78
CA VAL A 36 -8.37 -8.44 -6.77
C VAL A 36 -8.53 -7.13 -6.01
N LEU A 37 -8.60 -7.21 -4.70
CA LEU A 37 -8.78 -6.03 -3.87
C LEU A 37 -7.43 -5.60 -3.32
N LEU A 38 -7.04 -4.38 -3.67
CA LEU A 38 -5.82 -3.81 -3.12
C LEU A 38 -6.12 -3.34 -1.71
N ILE A 39 -5.40 -3.86 -0.73
CA ILE A 39 -5.71 -3.56 0.66
C ILE A 39 -4.76 -2.57 1.29
N ASP A 40 -3.64 -2.29 0.64
CA ASP A 40 -2.72 -1.27 1.15
C ASP A 40 -1.65 -0.95 0.12
N HIS A 41 -0.97 0.15 0.36
CA HIS A 41 0.22 0.53 -0.39
C HIS A 41 1.25 0.97 0.64
N ILE A 42 2.37 0.28 0.69
CA ILE A 42 3.42 0.51 1.68
C ILE A 42 4.58 1.20 1.00
N ILE A 43 4.96 2.36 1.51
CA ILE A 43 6.10 3.10 1.00
C ILE A 43 7.25 2.90 1.98
N ILE A 44 8.36 2.42 1.49
CA ILE A 44 9.50 2.07 2.32
C ILE A 44 10.65 3.01 2.01
N ALA A 45 11.24 3.56 3.06
CA ALA A 45 12.38 4.46 2.91
C ALA A 45 13.34 4.18 4.05
N GLY A 46 14.44 3.47 3.73
CA GLY A 46 15.39 3.08 4.75
C GLY A 46 14.71 2.22 5.81
N ARG A 47 14.68 2.70 7.04
CA ARG A 47 14.05 1.96 8.12
C ARG A 47 12.62 2.40 8.37
N ASP A 48 12.16 3.40 7.65
CA ASP A 48 10.82 3.91 7.85
C ASP A 48 9.89 3.32 6.81
N PHE A 49 8.63 3.31 7.14
CA PHE A 49 7.62 2.95 6.15
C PHE A 49 6.33 3.69 6.45
N THR A 50 5.52 3.85 5.42
CA THR A 50 4.20 4.43 5.55
C THR A 50 3.20 3.49 4.92
N SER A 51 2.18 3.15 5.67
CA SER A 51 1.03 2.42 5.16
C SER A 51 -0.02 3.44 4.80
N LEU A 52 -0.45 3.47 3.56
CA LEU A 52 -1.47 4.44 3.16
C LEU A 52 -2.78 4.15 3.85
N LYS A 53 -3.07 2.86 4.09
CA LYS A 53 -4.29 2.51 4.79
C LYS A 53 -4.25 2.99 6.24
N GLU A 54 -3.17 2.68 6.95
CA GLU A 54 -3.08 3.01 8.35
C GLU A 54 -2.99 4.51 8.58
N SER A 55 -2.38 5.22 7.63
CA SER A 55 -2.23 6.66 7.77
C SER A 55 -3.51 7.41 7.48
N GLY A 56 -4.47 6.76 6.85
CA GLY A 56 -5.73 7.42 6.48
C GLY A 56 -5.63 8.31 5.27
N ILE A 57 -4.49 8.33 4.60
CA ILE A 57 -4.29 9.24 3.48
C ILE A 57 -5.26 8.97 2.35
N MET A 58 -5.53 7.71 2.07
CA MET A 58 -6.48 7.37 1.02
C MET A 58 -7.61 6.55 1.63
N ALA A 59 -8.21 7.08 2.68
CA ALA A 59 -9.23 6.35 3.40
C ALA A 59 -10.41 5.97 2.52
N HIS A 60 -10.68 6.79 1.50
CA HIS A 60 -11.81 6.48 0.62
C HIS A 60 -11.60 5.18 -0.17
N LEU A 61 -10.35 4.74 -0.33
CA LEU A 61 -10.10 3.48 -1.00
C LEU A 61 -10.04 2.33 -0.01
N PHE A 62 -9.43 2.56 1.15
CA PHE A 62 -9.06 1.48 2.05
C PHE A 62 -9.97 1.32 3.24
N SER A 63 -11.08 2.03 3.27
CA SER A 63 -12.02 1.91 4.38
C SER A 63 -13.26 1.12 4.00
N ASP A 64 -13.24 0.43 2.88
CA ASP A 64 -14.34 -0.40 2.45
C ASP A 64 -14.56 -1.51 3.48
N GLU A 65 -15.82 -1.75 3.83
CA GLU A 65 -16.13 -2.78 4.81
C GLU A 65 -15.73 -4.17 4.34
N ARG A 66 -15.63 -4.36 3.03
CA ARG A 66 -15.23 -5.65 2.49
C ARG A 66 -13.76 -5.91 2.65
N GLN A 67 -12.98 -4.91 3.05
CA GLN A 67 -11.55 -5.12 3.22
C GLN A 67 -11.30 -5.89 4.50
N PRO A 68 -10.33 -6.79 4.49
CA PRO A 68 -9.99 -7.52 5.70
C PRO A 68 -9.40 -6.57 6.73
N ARG A 69 -9.58 -6.91 7.98
CA ARG A 69 -8.99 -6.14 9.06
C ARG A 69 -7.59 -6.65 9.27
N VAL A 70 -6.68 -6.04 8.57
CA VAL A 70 -5.28 -6.41 8.64
C VAL A 70 -4.53 -5.27 9.29
N SER A 71 -3.80 -5.57 10.33
CA SER A 71 -2.99 -4.58 11.00
C SER A 71 -1.56 -4.68 10.52
N LEU A 72 -0.98 -3.55 10.18
CA LEU A 72 0.40 -3.51 9.73
C LEU A 72 1.32 -2.99 10.82
N ARG A 73 0.84 -3.04 12.06
CA ARG A 73 1.65 -2.59 13.16
C ARG A 73 2.91 -3.39 13.30
N ALA A 74 2.81 -4.67 13.02
CA ALA A 74 3.97 -5.52 13.13
C ALA A 74 4.80 -5.39 11.88
N ALA A 75 6.06 -5.07 12.04
CA ALA A 75 6.96 -5.00 10.90
C ALA A 75 7.01 -6.32 10.14
N ASP A 76 6.68 -7.38 10.81
CA ASP A 76 6.65 -8.69 10.17
C ASP A 76 5.72 -8.73 8.99
N SER A 77 4.57 -8.11 9.13
CA SER A 77 3.61 -8.10 8.04
C SER A 77 4.18 -7.43 6.81
N VAL A 78 4.94 -6.36 7.03
CA VAL A 78 5.54 -5.65 5.92
C VAL A 78 6.58 -6.54 5.24
N ARG A 79 7.40 -7.20 6.03
CA ARG A 79 8.44 -8.05 5.45
C ARG A 79 7.84 -9.21 4.67
N GLU A 80 6.78 -9.77 5.18
CA GLU A 80 6.17 -10.89 4.50
C GLU A 80 5.51 -10.48 3.21
N GLY A 81 5.13 -9.24 3.10
CA GLY A 81 4.49 -8.77 1.90
C GLY A 81 5.43 -8.40 0.79
N LYS A 82 6.74 -8.47 1.02
CA LYS A 82 7.65 -7.92 0.02
C LYS A 82 7.76 -8.77 -1.23
N GLU A 83 7.34 -10.00 -1.21
CA GLU A 83 7.31 -10.72 -2.46
C GLU A 83 6.31 -10.14 -3.42
N ARG A 84 5.48 -9.24 -2.98
CA ARG A 84 4.56 -8.55 -3.86
C ARG A 84 5.05 -7.16 -4.19
N THR A 85 6.30 -6.92 -3.97
CA THR A 85 6.88 -5.62 -4.18
C THR A 85 6.88 -5.24 -5.63
N ASN A 86 6.54 -4.01 -5.86
CA ASN A 86 6.56 -3.46 -7.19
C ASN A 86 7.51 -2.29 -7.15
N THR A 87 8.76 -2.57 -7.40
CA THR A 87 9.81 -1.61 -7.22
C THR A 87 9.90 -0.65 -8.39
N LYS A 88 10.17 0.57 -8.11
CA LYS A 88 10.30 1.58 -9.16
C LYS A 88 11.70 2.06 -9.22
#